data_e05947cb498a33abff648946cc3d8adb
#
_entry.id   e05947cb498a33abff648946cc3d8adb
#
_cell.length_a   1.000
_cell.length_b   1.000
_cell.length_c   1.000
_cell.angle_alpha   90.00
_cell.angle_beta   90.00
_cell.angle_gamma   90.00
#
_symmetry.space_group_name_H-M   'P 1'
#
loop_
_entity.id
_entity.type
_entity.pdbx_description
1 polymer ?
#
loop_
_entity_poly.entity_id
_entity_poly.type
_entity_poly.pdbx_seq_one_letter_code
_entity_poly.pdbx_strand_id
1 'polypeptide(L)'
;YGTVALLEPEERARIKGLLINKFRGDVSLFTPAIDFLEKKTGKPVLGVVPYVDDLGIDEEDSVSLDDQEQRPAADKVSIAVVQVPKISNFTDFDSLAREDDVALYYARHPSDLAGADAVILPGSKNTTEDLLFLRENGWPQALHDFMAQKKPVIGICGGYQMMGEAVCDPERTESDIGRVEGLHLLGVTTTFVSRKLTSQVTADCRDLPFLGETLSIPDLSGYEIHMGRTESGGDDVYPFIVTGRAGQPCQNPAGAARKDGLAWGTYIHGLFDNDEFRRQFLNGLRKQKGWDALPVTRHYRQEKEAKYDRLARIVRQSLDMKRLRQIMEEGIQ
;
A
#
# COMPACT_ATOMS: atom_id res chain seq x y z
N TYR A 1 30.05 16.08 -3.61
CA TYR A 1 30.79 17.26 -4.11
C TYR A 1 30.23 17.78 -5.41
N GLY A 2 30.07 16.90 -6.43
CA GLY A 2 29.52 17.29 -7.73
C GLY A 2 28.15 17.95 -7.64
N THR A 3 27.26 17.40 -6.83
CA THR A 3 25.94 17.99 -6.60
C THR A 3 26.03 19.42 -6.10
N VAL A 4 26.86 19.68 -5.08
CA VAL A 4 27.04 21.05 -4.53
C VAL A 4 27.75 21.99 -5.52
N ALA A 5 28.72 21.46 -6.28
CA ALA A 5 29.52 22.27 -7.23
C ALA A 5 28.71 22.71 -8.46
N LEU A 6 27.70 21.94 -8.87
CA LEU A 6 26.89 22.23 -10.06
C LEU A 6 25.71 23.20 -9.76
N LEU A 7 25.40 23.45 -8.49
CA LEU A 7 24.32 24.36 -8.10
C LEU A 7 24.73 25.82 -8.31
N GLU A 8 23.78 26.66 -8.65
CA GLU A 8 23.92 28.10 -8.68
C GLU A 8 24.25 28.67 -7.28
N PRO A 9 24.93 29.82 -7.17
CA PRO A 9 25.35 30.38 -5.87
C PRO A 9 24.21 30.50 -4.85
N GLU A 10 23.03 30.92 -5.28
CA GLU A 10 21.84 31.09 -4.43
C GLU A 10 21.31 29.75 -3.91
N GLU A 11 21.27 28.72 -4.75
CA GLU A 11 20.88 27.38 -4.37
C GLU A 11 21.89 26.74 -3.41
N ARG A 12 23.19 26.90 -3.72
CA ARG A 12 24.30 26.44 -2.88
C ARG A 12 24.29 27.10 -1.49
N ALA A 13 23.86 28.35 -1.40
CA ALA A 13 23.75 29.07 -0.13
C ALA A 13 22.68 28.40 0.80
N ARG A 14 21.66 27.77 0.24
CA ARG A 14 20.62 27.07 1.01
C ARG A 14 21.12 25.76 1.62
N ILE A 15 22.16 25.13 1.06
CA ILE A 15 22.76 23.93 1.66
C ILE A 15 23.55 24.36 2.89
N LYS A 16 23.12 23.92 4.08
CA LYS A 16 23.74 24.29 5.35
C LYS A 16 24.64 23.18 5.94
N GLY A 17 24.55 21.97 5.39
CA GLY A 17 25.36 20.83 5.80
C GLY A 17 25.16 19.62 4.88
N LEU A 18 26.04 18.64 5.02
CA LEU A 18 26.03 17.39 4.26
C LEU A 18 25.77 16.24 5.21
N LEU A 19 25.03 15.24 4.75
CA LEU A 19 24.79 14.00 5.47
C LEU A 19 25.12 12.84 4.54
N ILE A 20 25.95 11.93 5.01
CA ILE A 20 26.28 10.69 4.30
C ILE A 20 25.28 9.62 4.77
N ASN A 21 24.50 9.09 3.84
CA ASN A 21 23.48 8.08 4.16
C ASN A 21 23.84 6.72 3.57
N LYS A 22 23.36 5.64 4.20
CA LYS A 22 23.54 4.25 3.78
C LYS A 22 25.02 3.90 3.57
N PHE A 23 25.89 4.38 4.44
CA PHE A 23 27.33 4.16 4.34
C PHE A 23 27.67 2.67 4.59
N ARG A 24 28.38 2.07 3.64
CA ARG A 24 28.86 0.69 3.74
C ARG A 24 30.36 0.69 3.97
N GLY A 25 30.79 0.16 5.10
CA GLY A 25 32.19 0.08 5.50
C GLY A 25 32.45 0.62 6.90
N ASP A 26 33.73 0.74 7.27
CA ASP A 26 34.15 1.28 8.55
C ASP A 26 34.16 2.81 8.52
N VAL A 27 33.29 3.41 9.32
CA VAL A 27 33.15 4.89 9.41
C VAL A 27 34.45 5.54 9.89
N SER A 28 35.28 4.85 10.70
CA SER A 28 36.56 5.39 11.18
C SER A 28 37.54 5.66 10.05
N LEU A 29 37.45 4.91 8.96
CA LEU A 29 38.30 5.07 7.77
C LEU A 29 37.79 6.18 6.83
N PHE A 30 36.61 6.74 7.09
CA PHE A 30 35.98 7.74 6.23
C PHE A 30 36.36 9.18 6.58
N THR A 31 37.04 9.42 7.69
CA THR A 31 37.49 10.76 8.15
C THR A 31 38.18 11.59 7.06
N PRO A 32 39.13 11.05 6.24
CA PRO A 32 39.76 11.85 5.17
C PRO A 32 38.78 12.32 4.10
N ALA A 33 37.70 11.56 3.85
CA ALA A 33 36.65 11.95 2.89
C ALA A 33 35.74 13.04 3.47
N ILE A 34 35.49 13.04 4.78
CA ILE A 34 34.80 14.12 5.50
C ILE A 34 35.57 15.41 5.35
N ASP A 35 36.88 15.42 5.70
CA ASP A 35 37.76 16.57 5.58
C ASP A 35 37.81 17.13 4.14
N PHE A 36 37.87 16.23 3.16
CA PHE A 36 37.81 16.58 1.74
C PHE A 36 36.50 17.28 1.38
N LEU A 37 35.37 16.73 1.76
CA LEU A 37 34.06 17.28 1.45
C LEU A 37 33.89 18.67 2.09
N GLU A 38 34.22 18.83 3.36
CA GLU A 38 34.12 20.09 4.08
C GLU A 38 35.00 21.15 3.45
N LYS A 39 36.27 20.83 3.15
CA LYS A 39 37.22 21.73 2.49
C LYS A 39 36.77 22.16 1.10
N LYS A 40 36.19 21.24 0.33
CA LYS A 40 35.78 21.49 -1.08
C LYS A 40 34.45 22.22 -1.20
N THR A 41 33.53 21.96 -0.30
CA THR A 41 32.16 22.52 -0.38
C THR A 41 31.97 23.73 0.53
N GLY A 42 32.83 23.90 1.54
CA GLY A 42 32.63 24.88 2.61
C GLY A 42 31.43 24.59 3.51
N LYS A 43 30.92 23.34 3.48
CA LYS A 43 29.76 22.92 4.25
C LYS A 43 30.16 21.84 5.25
N PRO A 44 29.68 21.88 6.50
CA PRO A 44 29.98 20.83 7.47
C PRO A 44 29.34 19.48 7.09
N VAL A 45 30.02 18.39 7.37
CA VAL A 45 29.42 17.04 7.35
C VAL A 45 28.78 16.80 8.72
N LEU A 46 27.47 16.72 8.75
CA LEU A 46 26.68 16.60 9.99
C LEU A 46 26.65 15.16 10.54
N GLY A 47 27.10 14.20 9.77
CA GLY A 47 27.23 12.83 10.21
C GLY A 47 27.25 11.82 9.07
N VAL A 48 27.52 10.56 9.47
CA VAL A 48 27.58 9.39 8.59
C VAL A 48 26.64 8.34 9.15
N VAL A 49 25.49 8.14 8.50
CA VAL A 49 24.52 7.10 8.88
C VAL A 49 24.94 5.80 8.22
N PRO A 50 25.21 4.73 8.98
CA PRO A 50 25.60 3.45 8.43
C PRO A 50 24.46 2.82 7.64
N TYR A 51 24.80 1.94 6.73
CA TYR A 51 23.83 1.04 6.13
C TYR A 51 23.28 0.10 7.22
N VAL A 52 21.97 -0.03 7.27
CA VAL A 52 21.29 -0.88 8.26
C VAL A 52 20.64 -2.03 7.51
N ASP A 53 21.16 -3.23 7.74
CA ASP A 53 20.53 -4.43 7.21
C ASP A 53 19.21 -4.70 7.95
N ASP A 54 18.25 -5.23 7.23
CA ASP A 54 16.95 -5.62 7.78
C ASP A 54 16.28 -4.54 8.66
N LEU A 55 16.20 -3.34 8.14
CA LEU A 55 15.48 -2.25 8.81
C LEU A 55 13.98 -2.54 8.87
N GLY A 56 13.48 -3.26 7.87
CA GLY A 56 12.09 -3.71 7.78
C GLY A 56 11.07 -2.57 7.70
N ILE A 57 11.50 -1.38 7.29
CA ILE A 57 10.63 -0.25 6.93
C ILE A 57 10.13 -0.50 5.51
N ASP A 58 8.89 -0.12 5.26
CA ASP A 58 8.25 -0.27 3.96
C ASP A 58 9.07 0.42 2.86
N GLU A 59 9.13 -0.20 1.70
CA GLU A 59 9.85 0.33 0.55
C GLU A 59 8.96 1.35 -0.19
N GLU A 60 9.58 2.38 -0.78
CA GLU A 60 8.86 3.41 -1.56
C GLU A 60 8.66 3.00 -3.02
N ASP A 61 9.58 2.18 -3.57
CA ASP A 61 9.60 1.82 -4.98
C ASP A 61 9.10 0.39 -5.23
N SER A 62 8.18 0.26 -6.20
CA SER A 62 7.66 -1.03 -6.67
C SER A 62 8.70 -1.91 -7.41
N VAL A 63 9.90 -1.39 -7.66
CA VAL A 63 11.01 -2.15 -8.29
C VAL A 63 11.41 -3.38 -7.46
N SER A 64 11.25 -3.30 -6.13
CA SER A 64 11.49 -4.44 -5.23
C SER A 64 10.52 -5.62 -5.42
N LEU A 65 9.38 -5.40 -6.08
CA LEU A 65 8.41 -6.45 -6.35
C LEU A 65 8.89 -7.45 -7.41
N ASP A 66 9.86 -7.05 -8.25
CA ASP A 66 10.40 -7.91 -9.31
C ASP A 66 11.28 -9.04 -8.77
N ASP A 67 11.85 -8.87 -7.59
CA ASP A 67 12.75 -9.85 -6.95
C ASP A 67 12.02 -10.85 -6.02
N GLN A 68 10.70 -10.70 -5.84
CA GLN A 68 9.92 -11.58 -4.97
C GLN A 68 9.45 -12.84 -5.71
N GLU A 69 10.23 -13.91 -5.65
CA GLU A 69 9.89 -15.24 -6.19
C GLU A 69 8.91 -16.05 -5.33
N GLN A 70 8.10 -15.41 -4.49
CA GLN A 70 7.14 -16.18 -3.70
C GLN A 70 6.09 -16.80 -4.62
N ARG A 71 5.75 -18.06 -4.34
CA ARG A 71 4.79 -18.87 -5.08
C ARG A 71 3.75 -19.44 -4.12
N PRO A 72 2.61 -19.91 -4.62
CA PRO A 72 1.63 -20.61 -3.79
C PRO A 72 2.32 -21.72 -2.97
N ALA A 73 1.97 -21.81 -1.69
CA ALA A 73 2.50 -22.81 -0.78
C ALA A 73 1.34 -23.65 -0.20
N ALA A 74 1.47 -24.97 -0.26
CA ALA A 74 0.37 -25.87 0.13
C ALA A 74 0.07 -25.82 1.64
N ASP A 75 1.05 -25.45 2.46
CA ASP A 75 0.98 -25.33 3.91
C ASP A 75 0.65 -23.93 4.42
N LYS A 76 0.38 -22.98 3.51
CA LYS A 76 0.04 -21.61 3.83
C LYS A 76 -1.23 -21.15 3.11
N VAL A 77 -1.82 -20.07 3.59
CA VAL A 77 -2.82 -19.31 2.84
C VAL A 77 -2.12 -18.57 1.73
N SER A 78 -2.44 -18.89 0.48
CA SER A 78 -1.80 -18.32 -0.70
C SER A 78 -2.61 -17.15 -1.25
N ILE A 79 -2.06 -15.94 -1.21
CA ILE A 79 -2.73 -14.71 -1.66
C ILE A 79 -1.98 -14.15 -2.87
N ALA A 80 -2.68 -14.06 -4.00
CA ALA A 80 -2.17 -13.45 -5.22
C ALA A 80 -2.56 -11.98 -5.30
N VAL A 81 -1.59 -11.07 -5.37
CA VAL A 81 -1.82 -9.66 -5.70
C VAL A 81 -1.57 -9.48 -7.19
N VAL A 82 -2.55 -8.97 -7.93
CA VAL A 82 -2.39 -8.76 -9.38
C VAL A 82 -1.38 -7.64 -9.62
N GLN A 83 -0.31 -7.94 -10.35
CA GLN A 83 0.71 -6.94 -10.69
C GLN A 83 0.26 -6.13 -11.91
N VAL A 84 -0.43 -5.02 -11.68
CA VAL A 84 -0.77 -4.08 -12.75
C VAL A 84 0.42 -3.15 -13.05
N PRO A 85 0.54 -2.64 -14.31
CA PRO A 85 1.70 -1.81 -14.71
C PRO A 85 1.89 -0.55 -13.88
N LYS A 86 0.80 0.04 -13.38
CA LYS A 86 0.83 1.28 -12.60
C LYS A 86 0.41 1.06 -11.15
N ILE A 87 0.76 -0.10 -10.59
CA ILE A 87 0.48 -0.44 -9.19
C ILE A 87 0.89 0.69 -8.25
N SER A 88 0.04 0.97 -7.27
CA SER A 88 0.32 1.91 -6.19
C SER A 88 -0.04 1.32 -4.84
N ASN A 89 0.52 1.92 -3.77
CA ASN A 89 0.22 1.52 -2.39
C ASN A 89 0.42 0.01 -2.14
N PHE A 90 1.42 -0.60 -2.80
CA PHE A 90 1.73 -2.02 -2.66
C PHE A 90 2.06 -2.41 -1.20
N THR A 91 2.44 -1.46 -0.37
CA THR A 91 2.64 -1.63 1.07
C THR A 91 1.36 -1.98 1.84
N ASP A 92 0.17 -1.82 1.24
CA ASP A 92 -1.10 -2.29 1.82
C ASP A 92 -1.10 -3.79 2.14
N PHE A 93 -0.20 -4.55 1.50
CA PHE A 93 -0.14 -6.01 1.62
C PHE A 93 1.01 -6.50 2.50
N ASP A 94 1.88 -5.61 2.99
CA ASP A 94 3.05 -5.97 3.81
C ASP A 94 2.64 -6.65 5.11
N SER A 95 1.54 -6.20 5.72
CA SER A 95 1.02 -6.80 6.94
C SER A 95 0.54 -8.24 6.73
N LEU A 96 -0.01 -8.56 5.55
CA LEU A 96 -0.35 -9.93 5.15
C LEU A 96 0.91 -10.76 4.88
N ALA A 97 1.89 -10.22 4.15
CA ALA A 97 3.13 -10.91 3.83
C ALA A 97 3.97 -11.29 5.05
N ARG A 98 3.77 -10.60 6.17
CA ARG A 98 4.49 -10.85 7.44
C ARG A 98 3.84 -11.92 8.32
N GLU A 99 2.63 -12.38 7.99
CA GLU A 99 2.01 -13.50 8.71
C GLU A 99 2.69 -14.81 8.36
N ASP A 100 3.03 -15.61 9.37
CA ASP A 100 3.80 -16.84 9.19
C ASP A 100 3.03 -17.92 8.41
N ASP A 101 1.69 -17.84 8.44
CA ASP A 101 0.78 -18.74 7.75
C ASP A 101 0.31 -18.22 6.37
N VAL A 102 0.97 -17.19 5.83
CA VAL A 102 0.63 -16.59 4.53
C VAL A 102 1.78 -16.74 3.54
N ALA A 103 1.44 -17.06 2.29
CA ALA A 103 2.30 -16.94 1.11
C ALA A 103 1.67 -15.88 0.19
N LEU A 104 2.18 -14.65 0.29
CA LEU A 104 1.74 -13.55 -0.58
C LEU A 104 2.71 -13.43 -1.75
N TYR A 105 2.18 -13.32 -2.96
CA TYR A 105 2.97 -13.16 -4.19
C TYR A 105 2.27 -12.29 -5.21
N TYR A 106 3.04 -11.76 -6.17
CA TYR A 106 2.52 -10.91 -7.23
C TYR A 106 2.29 -11.72 -8.50
N ALA A 107 1.02 -11.77 -8.95
CA ALA A 107 0.59 -12.47 -10.16
C ALA A 107 0.74 -11.56 -11.38
N ARG A 108 1.54 -11.98 -12.35
CA ARG A 108 1.81 -11.25 -13.60
C ARG A 108 0.93 -11.71 -14.75
N HIS A 109 0.49 -12.95 -14.69
CA HIS A 109 -0.36 -13.60 -15.68
C HIS A 109 -1.56 -14.27 -15.03
N PRO A 110 -2.69 -14.39 -15.74
CA PRO A 110 -3.85 -15.13 -15.24
C PRO A 110 -3.55 -16.56 -14.76
N SER A 111 -2.56 -17.23 -15.39
CA SER A 111 -2.10 -18.56 -14.98
C SER A 111 -1.51 -18.62 -13.58
N ASP A 112 -1.01 -17.48 -13.06
CA ASP A 112 -0.38 -17.40 -11.74
C ASP A 112 -1.42 -17.50 -10.61
N LEU A 113 -2.72 -17.41 -10.94
CA LEU A 113 -3.80 -17.64 -9.98
C LEU A 113 -3.95 -19.11 -9.58
N ALA A 114 -3.29 -20.02 -10.29
CA ALA A 114 -3.30 -21.43 -9.93
C ALA A 114 -2.68 -21.64 -8.54
N GLY A 115 -3.48 -22.22 -7.63
CA GLY A 115 -3.06 -22.44 -6.24
C GLY A 115 -3.30 -21.27 -5.28
N ALA A 116 -3.76 -20.12 -5.75
CA ALA A 116 -4.19 -19.05 -4.86
C ALA A 116 -5.47 -19.42 -4.09
N ASP A 117 -5.58 -18.95 -2.87
CA ASP A 117 -6.78 -19.03 -2.04
C ASP A 117 -7.62 -17.74 -2.12
N ALA A 118 -6.96 -16.60 -2.37
CA ALA A 118 -7.60 -15.30 -2.61
C ALA A 118 -6.82 -14.50 -3.65
N VAL A 119 -7.48 -13.58 -4.35
CA VAL A 119 -6.88 -12.63 -5.29
C VAL A 119 -7.15 -11.21 -4.82
N ILE A 120 -6.15 -10.34 -4.87
CA ILE A 120 -6.29 -8.92 -4.57
C ILE A 120 -5.95 -8.10 -5.82
N LEU A 121 -6.86 -7.23 -6.22
CA LEU A 121 -6.65 -6.15 -7.18
C LEU A 121 -6.17 -4.92 -6.42
N PRO A 122 -4.93 -4.45 -6.63
CA PRO A 122 -4.34 -3.39 -5.84
C PRO A 122 -4.78 -1.99 -6.29
N GLY A 123 -4.34 -0.98 -5.56
CA GLY A 123 -4.40 0.41 -5.99
C GLY A 123 -3.61 0.66 -7.27
N SER A 124 -3.97 1.70 -8.00
CA SER A 124 -3.34 2.10 -9.26
C SER A 124 -3.08 3.60 -9.30
N LYS A 125 -1.99 4.00 -9.96
CA LYS A 125 -1.70 5.40 -10.31
C LYS A 125 -2.49 5.87 -11.54
N ASN A 126 -3.02 4.94 -12.33
CA ASN A 126 -3.89 5.19 -13.47
C ASN A 126 -4.81 3.98 -13.67
N THR A 127 -5.97 4.07 -13.04
CA THR A 127 -6.96 2.98 -13.00
C THR A 127 -7.47 2.61 -14.39
N THR A 128 -7.65 3.60 -15.26
CA THR A 128 -8.17 3.39 -16.61
C THR A 128 -7.21 2.58 -17.47
N GLU A 129 -5.92 2.92 -17.46
CA GLU A 129 -4.91 2.19 -18.24
C GLU A 129 -4.68 0.79 -17.69
N ASP A 130 -4.64 0.62 -16.37
CA ASP A 130 -4.49 -0.70 -15.75
C ASP A 130 -5.71 -1.59 -15.99
N LEU A 131 -6.93 -1.02 -16.01
CA LEU A 131 -8.14 -1.76 -16.37
C LEU A 131 -8.11 -2.24 -17.83
N LEU A 132 -7.66 -1.41 -18.76
CA LEU A 132 -7.47 -1.82 -20.16
C LEU A 132 -6.44 -2.95 -20.26
N PHE A 133 -5.30 -2.81 -19.59
CA PHE A 133 -4.29 -3.87 -19.52
C PHE A 133 -4.88 -5.19 -19.03
N LEU A 134 -5.67 -5.18 -17.96
CA LEU A 134 -6.30 -6.39 -17.43
C LEU A 134 -7.25 -7.02 -18.46
N ARG A 135 -8.07 -6.21 -19.13
CA ARG A 135 -9.03 -6.69 -20.14
C ARG A 135 -8.34 -7.31 -21.36
N GLU A 136 -7.27 -6.69 -21.84
CA GLU A 136 -6.51 -7.15 -23.00
C GLU A 136 -5.70 -8.42 -22.72
N ASN A 137 -5.36 -8.68 -21.45
CA ASN A 137 -4.51 -9.83 -21.06
C ASN A 137 -5.30 -10.98 -20.41
N GLY A 138 -6.61 -11.06 -20.60
CA GLY A 138 -7.44 -12.21 -20.23
C GLY A 138 -7.80 -12.31 -18.75
N TRP A 139 -7.55 -11.27 -17.96
CA TRP A 139 -7.87 -11.25 -16.53
C TRP A 139 -9.37 -11.35 -16.21
N PRO A 140 -10.30 -10.72 -16.97
CA PRO A 140 -11.72 -10.81 -16.64
C PRO A 140 -12.22 -12.27 -16.55
N GLN A 141 -11.93 -13.08 -17.56
CA GLN A 141 -12.33 -14.49 -17.56
C GLN A 141 -11.67 -15.27 -16.41
N ALA A 142 -10.37 -15.07 -16.19
CA ALA A 142 -9.65 -15.76 -15.13
C ALA A 142 -10.18 -15.44 -13.72
N LEU A 143 -10.56 -14.18 -13.46
CA LEU A 143 -11.15 -13.77 -12.18
C LEU A 143 -12.55 -14.36 -12.00
N HIS A 144 -13.37 -14.39 -13.05
CA HIS A 144 -14.69 -15.06 -13.01
C HIS A 144 -14.55 -16.58 -12.77
N ASP A 145 -13.62 -17.25 -13.44
CA ASP A 145 -13.35 -18.68 -13.25
C ASP A 145 -12.83 -18.96 -11.83
N PHE A 146 -12.02 -18.04 -11.27
CA PHE A 146 -11.54 -18.11 -9.90
C PHE A 146 -12.69 -18.02 -8.88
N MET A 147 -13.60 -17.06 -9.08
CA MET A 147 -14.79 -16.93 -8.24
C MET A 147 -15.76 -18.11 -8.39
N ALA A 148 -15.85 -18.72 -9.58
CA ALA A 148 -16.65 -19.94 -9.80
C ALA A 148 -16.15 -21.11 -8.94
N GLN A 149 -14.87 -21.13 -8.57
CA GLN A 149 -14.28 -22.08 -7.62
C GLN A 149 -14.54 -21.71 -6.14
N LYS A 150 -15.42 -20.73 -5.88
CA LYS A 150 -15.74 -20.22 -4.54
C LYS A 150 -14.58 -19.54 -3.83
N LYS A 151 -13.65 -18.96 -4.58
CA LYS A 151 -12.50 -18.22 -4.06
C LYS A 151 -12.73 -16.72 -4.20
N PRO A 152 -12.35 -15.90 -3.19
CA PRO A 152 -12.70 -14.49 -3.17
C PRO A 152 -11.73 -13.63 -3.98
N VAL A 153 -12.28 -12.56 -4.57
CA VAL A 153 -11.55 -11.47 -5.22
C VAL A 153 -11.82 -10.18 -4.46
N ILE A 154 -10.73 -9.50 -4.09
CA ILE A 154 -10.74 -8.30 -3.27
C ILE A 154 -10.19 -7.12 -4.08
N GLY A 155 -10.77 -5.93 -3.95
CA GLY A 155 -10.27 -4.71 -4.59
C GLY A 155 -9.93 -3.62 -3.59
N ILE A 156 -8.74 -3.03 -3.71
CA ILE A 156 -8.33 -1.88 -2.90
C ILE A 156 -8.21 -0.66 -3.81
N CYS A 157 -8.90 0.43 -3.48
CA CYS A 157 -8.86 1.72 -4.16
C CYS A 157 -9.08 1.59 -5.69
N GLY A 158 -8.05 1.75 -6.52
CA GLY A 158 -8.13 1.52 -7.97
C GLY A 158 -8.63 0.11 -8.32
N GLY A 159 -8.18 -0.90 -7.56
CA GLY A 159 -8.68 -2.27 -7.68
C GLY A 159 -10.19 -2.39 -7.45
N TYR A 160 -10.70 -1.72 -6.41
CA TYR A 160 -12.15 -1.66 -6.16
C TYR A 160 -12.90 -1.00 -7.32
N GLN A 161 -12.36 0.10 -7.86
CA GLN A 161 -12.97 0.79 -9.01
C GLN A 161 -13.02 -0.10 -10.25
N MET A 162 -11.95 -0.87 -10.53
CA MET A 162 -11.87 -1.79 -11.65
C MET A 162 -12.86 -2.97 -11.55
N MET A 163 -13.24 -3.37 -10.32
CA MET A 163 -14.20 -4.46 -10.10
C MET A 163 -15.62 -4.16 -10.56
N GLY A 164 -15.98 -2.89 -10.74
CA GLY A 164 -17.32 -2.45 -11.07
C GLY A 164 -17.75 -2.76 -12.50
N GLU A 165 -18.90 -2.20 -12.89
CA GLU A 165 -19.48 -2.24 -14.23
C GLU A 165 -18.72 -1.35 -15.22
N ALA A 166 -18.28 -0.18 -14.77
CA ALA A 166 -17.51 0.77 -15.56
C ALA A 166 -16.73 1.75 -14.71
N VAL A 167 -15.63 2.26 -15.30
CA VAL A 167 -14.91 3.44 -14.87
C VAL A 167 -15.16 4.55 -15.91
N CYS A 168 -15.71 5.67 -15.45
CA CYS A 168 -16.05 6.82 -16.28
C CYS A 168 -15.16 8.01 -15.93
N ASP A 169 -14.56 8.64 -16.93
CA ASP A 169 -13.75 9.86 -16.79
C ASP A 169 -14.21 10.96 -17.76
N PRO A 170 -15.40 11.53 -17.52
CA PRO A 170 -15.98 12.50 -18.43
C PRO A 170 -15.18 13.80 -18.55
N GLU A 171 -14.43 14.16 -17.51
CA GLU A 171 -13.59 15.35 -17.46
C GLU A 171 -12.14 15.07 -17.89
N ARG A 172 -11.80 13.82 -18.22
CA ARG A 172 -10.45 13.36 -18.56
C ARG A 172 -9.41 13.74 -17.51
N THR A 173 -9.74 13.45 -16.27
CA THR A 173 -8.91 13.79 -15.11
C THR A 173 -7.74 12.83 -14.91
N GLU A 174 -7.90 11.58 -15.31
CA GLU A 174 -6.89 10.53 -15.19
C GLU A 174 -6.35 10.07 -16.55
N SER A 175 -7.21 10.04 -17.59
CA SER A 175 -6.83 9.57 -18.92
C SER A 175 -7.64 10.27 -20.02
N ASP A 176 -7.17 10.14 -21.29
CA ASP A 176 -7.92 10.63 -22.47
C ASP A 176 -9.14 9.77 -22.81
N ILE A 177 -9.41 8.70 -22.06
CA ILE A 177 -10.47 7.73 -22.30
C ILE A 177 -11.65 8.07 -21.38
N GLY A 178 -12.77 8.48 -21.97
CA GLY A 178 -13.93 8.93 -21.21
C GLY A 178 -14.69 7.81 -20.46
N ARG A 179 -14.55 6.54 -20.87
CA ARG A 179 -15.21 5.38 -20.25
C ARG A 179 -14.51 4.09 -20.63
N VAL A 180 -14.27 3.24 -19.63
CA VAL A 180 -13.81 1.84 -19.80
C VAL A 180 -14.78 0.93 -19.07
N GLU A 181 -15.14 -0.17 -19.69
CA GLU A 181 -15.96 -1.21 -19.09
C GLU A 181 -15.15 -1.95 -18.01
N GLY A 182 -15.77 -2.16 -16.84
CA GLY A 182 -15.13 -2.78 -15.69
C GLY A 182 -14.94 -4.29 -15.81
N LEU A 183 -14.63 -4.92 -14.68
CA LEU A 183 -14.45 -6.38 -14.58
C LEU A 183 -15.75 -7.13 -14.24
N HIS A 184 -16.86 -6.41 -13.99
CA HIS A 184 -18.18 -6.96 -13.65
C HIS A 184 -18.18 -7.94 -12.47
N LEU A 185 -17.37 -7.65 -11.46
CA LEU A 185 -17.33 -8.43 -10.22
C LEU A 185 -18.23 -7.83 -9.13
N LEU A 186 -18.54 -6.54 -9.24
CA LEU A 186 -19.45 -5.78 -8.35
C LEU A 186 -20.42 -4.94 -9.21
N GLY A 187 -21.62 -4.73 -8.71
CA GLY A 187 -22.65 -3.91 -9.37
C GLY A 187 -22.48 -2.40 -9.13
N VAL A 188 -21.28 -1.89 -9.18
CA VAL A 188 -20.95 -0.48 -8.92
C VAL A 188 -20.39 0.18 -10.17
N THR A 189 -20.55 1.51 -10.28
CA THR A 189 -19.92 2.32 -11.33
C THR A 189 -19.12 3.44 -10.69
N THR A 190 -17.90 3.62 -11.15
CA THR A 190 -17.02 4.71 -10.68
C THR A 190 -16.97 5.85 -11.70
N THR A 191 -17.15 7.08 -11.24
CA THR A 191 -16.94 8.30 -12.04
C THR A 191 -15.82 9.12 -11.41
N PHE A 192 -14.79 9.43 -12.19
CA PHE A 192 -13.71 10.33 -11.75
C PHE A 192 -14.22 11.76 -11.66
N VAL A 193 -13.73 12.46 -10.66
CA VAL A 193 -13.99 13.86 -10.39
C VAL A 193 -12.67 14.59 -10.19
N SER A 194 -12.59 15.86 -10.56
CA SER A 194 -11.36 16.67 -10.50
C SER A 194 -10.82 16.86 -9.07
N ARG A 195 -11.64 16.63 -8.04
CA ARG A 195 -11.24 16.77 -6.64
C ARG A 195 -10.69 15.47 -6.06
N LYS A 196 -9.39 15.45 -5.78
CA LYS A 196 -8.74 14.35 -5.05
C LYS A 196 -9.11 14.39 -3.57
N LEU A 197 -9.57 13.27 -3.04
CA LEU A 197 -9.73 13.05 -1.61
C LEU A 197 -8.44 12.43 -1.06
N THR A 198 -7.85 13.05 -0.05
CA THR A 198 -6.71 12.50 0.69
C THR A 198 -6.96 12.76 2.17
N SER A 199 -7.13 11.71 2.96
CA SER A 199 -7.46 11.86 4.38
C SER A 199 -7.13 10.60 5.18
N GLN A 200 -6.66 10.77 6.41
CA GLN A 200 -6.72 9.73 7.43
C GLN A 200 -8.18 9.47 7.81
N VAL A 201 -8.53 8.20 7.98
CA VAL A 201 -9.89 7.80 8.31
C VAL A 201 -9.94 6.81 9.47
N THR A 202 -11.04 6.88 10.22
CA THR A 202 -11.54 5.79 11.06
C THR A 202 -12.77 5.19 10.37
N ALA A 203 -12.96 3.89 10.48
CA ALA A 203 -14.06 3.21 9.81
C ALA A 203 -14.52 1.98 10.60
N ASP A 204 -15.71 1.50 10.28
CA ASP A 204 -16.20 0.20 10.72
C ASP A 204 -16.37 -0.72 9.52
N CYS A 205 -16.06 -1.99 9.71
CA CYS A 205 -16.55 -3.07 8.87
C CYS A 205 -17.81 -3.61 9.51
N ARG A 206 -18.95 -3.49 8.83
CA ARG A 206 -20.28 -3.90 9.33
C ARG A 206 -20.87 -4.96 8.42
N ASP A 207 -21.05 -6.15 8.95
CA ASP A 207 -21.73 -7.24 8.29
C ASP A 207 -21.19 -7.58 6.88
N LEU A 208 -19.85 -7.57 6.73
CA LEU A 208 -19.21 -7.99 5.49
C LEU A 208 -19.43 -9.49 5.25
N PRO A 209 -20.18 -9.89 4.22
CA PRO A 209 -20.27 -11.29 3.83
C PRO A 209 -18.90 -11.76 3.35
N PHE A 210 -18.40 -12.86 3.91
CA PHE A 210 -17.10 -13.39 3.51
C PHE A 210 -17.06 -14.92 3.70
N LEU A 211 -17.04 -15.66 2.60
CA LEU A 211 -16.88 -17.14 2.58
C LEU A 211 -17.86 -17.89 3.49
N GLY A 212 -19.12 -17.44 3.51
CA GLY A 212 -20.19 -18.04 4.32
C GLY A 212 -20.25 -17.59 5.78
N GLU A 213 -19.41 -16.64 6.15
CA GLU A 213 -19.41 -15.95 7.45
C GLU A 213 -19.75 -14.46 7.28
N THR A 214 -19.90 -13.78 8.39
CA THR A 214 -20.10 -12.32 8.44
C THR A 214 -19.02 -11.73 9.31
N LEU A 215 -18.24 -10.79 8.75
CA LEU A 215 -17.21 -10.07 9.50
C LEU A 215 -17.75 -8.72 9.95
N SER A 216 -17.64 -8.42 11.24
CA SER A 216 -18.02 -7.14 11.82
C SER A 216 -16.93 -6.70 12.78
N ILE A 217 -16.15 -5.69 12.38
CA ILE A 217 -14.99 -5.18 13.11
C ILE A 217 -15.10 -3.65 13.20
N PRO A 218 -15.28 -3.09 14.38
CA PRO A 218 -15.30 -1.65 14.60
C PRO A 218 -13.88 -1.07 14.63
N ASP A 219 -13.81 0.26 14.65
CA ASP A 219 -12.61 1.05 14.94
C ASP A 219 -11.40 0.75 14.03
N LEU A 220 -11.68 0.41 12.77
CA LEU A 220 -10.63 0.31 11.77
C LEU A 220 -10.00 1.68 11.53
N SER A 221 -8.70 1.70 11.33
CA SER A 221 -8.01 2.92 10.94
C SER A 221 -7.23 2.69 9.63
N GLY A 222 -7.22 3.71 8.78
CA GLY A 222 -6.58 3.69 7.49
C GLY A 222 -6.52 5.08 6.88
N TYR A 223 -6.41 5.12 5.56
CA TYR A 223 -6.49 6.38 4.84
C TYR A 223 -7.19 6.18 3.48
N GLU A 224 -7.76 7.25 2.96
CA GLU A 224 -8.32 7.31 1.61
C GLU A 224 -7.47 8.24 0.74
N ILE A 225 -7.17 7.81 -0.49
CA ILE A 225 -6.49 8.62 -1.49
C ILE A 225 -7.02 8.28 -2.88
N HIS A 226 -8.08 8.96 -3.33
CA HIS A 226 -8.71 8.66 -4.61
C HIS A 226 -9.39 9.89 -5.23
N MET A 227 -9.74 9.82 -6.51
CA MET A 227 -10.49 10.83 -7.25
C MET A 227 -11.86 10.33 -7.71
N GLY A 228 -12.11 9.04 -7.63
CA GLY A 228 -13.37 8.44 -8.06
C GLY A 228 -14.48 8.57 -7.03
N ARG A 229 -15.70 8.73 -7.53
CA ARG A 229 -16.95 8.53 -6.80
C ARG A 229 -17.60 7.26 -7.32
N THR A 230 -17.78 6.28 -6.43
CA THR A 230 -18.40 5.00 -6.76
C THR A 230 -19.83 4.98 -6.27
N GLU A 231 -20.75 4.65 -7.18
CA GLU A 231 -22.18 4.56 -6.93
C GLU A 231 -22.68 3.15 -7.23
N SER A 232 -23.67 2.71 -6.49
CA SER A 232 -24.28 1.41 -6.72
C SER A 232 -25.29 1.45 -7.87
N GLY A 233 -25.24 0.40 -8.69
CA GLY A 233 -26.29 0.10 -9.65
C GLY A 233 -26.94 -1.28 -9.42
N GLY A 234 -26.52 -2.00 -8.37
CA GLY A 234 -26.88 -3.41 -8.16
C GLY A 234 -27.33 -3.74 -6.73
N ASP A 235 -27.31 -5.02 -6.45
CA ASP A 235 -27.77 -5.65 -5.21
C ASP A 235 -26.65 -5.82 -4.15
N ASP A 236 -25.53 -5.09 -4.31
CA ASP A 236 -24.39 -5.16 -3.41
C ASP A 236 -24.72 -4.57 -2.02
N VAL A 237 -23.96 -5.00 -1.01
CA VAL A 237 -24.01 -4.46 0.35
C VAL A 237 -22.81 -3.52 0.57
N TYR A 238 -22.91 -2.61 1.56
CA TYR A 238 -21.89 -1.60 1.85
C TYR A 238 -21.31 -1.81 3.24
N PRO A 239 -20.38 -2.75 3.41
CA PRO A 239 -19.90 -3.13 4.74
C PRO A 239 -18.89 -2.14 5.31
N PHE A 240 -18.21 -1.34 4.51
CA PHE A 240 -17.20 -0.40 4.99
C PHE A 240 -17.80 0.98 5.13
N ILE A 241 -17.86 1.49 6.38
CA ILE A 241 -18.41 2.81 6.72
C ILE A 241 -17.31 3.63 7.37
N VAL A 242 -16.89 4.70 6.70
CA VAL A 242 -15.99 5.69 7.31
C VAL A 242 -16.78 6.48 8.36
N THR A 243 -16.34 6.38 9.62
CA THR A 243 -16.97 7.00 10.81
C THR A 243 -16.29 8.30 11.21
N GLY A 244 -15.05 8.53 10.74
CA GLY A 244 -14.31 9.76 10.97
C GLY A 244 -13.35 10.05 9.82
N ARG A 245 -13.24 11.33 9.44
CA ARG A 245 -12.34 11.81 8.39
C ARG A 245 -11.59 13.05 8.84
N ALA A 246 -10.25 13.02 8.82
CA ALA A 246 -9.40 14.10 9.34
C ALA A 246 -9.81 14.56 10.75
N GLY A 247 -10.17 13.61 11.62
CA GLY A 247 -10.61 13.88 13.00
C GLY A 247 -12.04 14.41 13.14
N GLN A 248 -12.80 14.54 12.05
CA GLN A 248 -14.21 14.97 12.08
C GLN A 248 -15.15 13.77 11.90
N PRO A 249 -16.19 13.62 12.70
CA PRO A 249 -17.17 12.55 12.56
C PRO A 249 -17.89 12.61 11.21
N CYS A 250 -18.13 11.45 10.61
CA CYS A 250 -18.93 11.33 9.39
C CYS A 250 -19.57 9.93 9.31
N GLN A 251 -20.37 9.67 8.28
CA GLN A 251 -20.94 8.36 8.01
C GLN A 251 -20.99 8.21 6.47
N ASN A 252 -19.92 7.67 5.89
CA ASN A 252 -19.81 7.54 4.44
C ASN A 252 -19.48 6.11 4.04
N PRO A 253 -20.22 5.49 3.12
CA PRO A 253 -19.80 4.23 2.52
C PRO A 253 -18.45 4.39 1.82
N ALA A 254 -17.57 3.41 2.01
CA ALA A 254 -16.22 3.41 1.45
C ALA A 254 -15.88 2.08 0.77
N GLY A 255 -16.88 1.30 0.38
CA GLY A 255 -16.68 0.03 -0.30
C GLY A 255 -17.99 -0.69 -0.54
N ALA A 256 -17.94 -1.77 -1.32
CA ALA A 256 -19.08 -2.63 -1.62
C ALA A 256 -18.68 -4.10 -1.58
N ALA A 257 -19.66 -4.98 -1.37
CA ALA A 257 -19.46 -6.43 -1.38
C ALA A 257 -20.66 -7.14 -1.98
N ARG A 258 -20.42 -8.23 -2.68
CA ARG A 258 -21.47 -9.15 -3.11
C ARG A 258 -22.05 -9.87 -1.89
N LYS A 259 -23.33 -10.18 -1.95
CA LYS A 259 -24.03 -10.93 -0.89
C LYS A 259 -23.49 -12.34 -0.68
N ASP A 260 -22.83 -12.93 -1.69
CA ASP A 260 -22.20 -14.27 -1.58
C ASP A 260 -20.80 -14.23 -0.95
N GLY A 261 -20.26 -13.02 -0.70
CA GLY A 261 -18.95 -12.81 -0.07
C GLY A 261 -17.75 -13.18 -0.94
N LEU A 262 -17.96 -13.41 -2.25
CA LEU A 262 -16.89 -13.79 -3.18
C LEU A 262 -16.21 -12.59 -3.86
N ALA A 263 -16.79 -11.40 -3.79
CA ALA A 263 -16.16 -10.18 -4.25
C ALA A 263 -16.49 -9.03 -3.30
N TRP A 264 -15.49 -8.27 -2.93
CA TRP A 264 -15.64 -7.03 -2.17
C TRP A 264 -14.48 -6.09 -2.43
N GLY A 265 -14.70 -4.82 -2.23
CA GLY A 265 -13.66 -3.83 -2.38
C GLY A 265 -13.92 -2.60 -1.52
N THR A 266 -12.86 -1.81 -1.30
CA THR A 266 -12.91 -0.62 -0.46
C THR A 266 -11.92 0.44 -0.94
N TYR A 267 -12.20 1.69 -0.59
CA TYR A 267 -11.27 2.81 -0.73
C TYR A 267 -10.25 2.92 0.40
N ILE A 268 -10.41 2.15 1.46
CA ILE A 268 -9.59 2.25 2.67
C ILE A 268 -8.26 1.53 2.45
N HIS A 269 -7.17 2.29 2.35
CA HIS A 269 -5.80 1.80 2.41
C HIS A 269 -5.39 1.49 3.85
N GLY A 270 -4.43 0.56 4.03
CA GLY A 270 -4.00 0.11 5.35
C GLY A 270 -5.06 -0.72 6.09
N LEU A 271 -6.06 -1.26 5.37
CA LEU A 271 -7.11 -2.08 5.95
C LEU A 271 -6.54 -3.31 6.65
N PHE A 272 -5.58 -3.99 6.01
CA PHE A 272 -4.93 -5.18 6.57
C PHE A 272 -3.93 -4.87 7.69
N ASP A 273 -3.58 -3.60 7.93
CA ASP A 273 -2.77 -3.19 9.09
C ASP A 273 -3.54 -3.30 10.41
N ASN A 274 -4.88 -3.42 10.33
CA ASN A 274 -5.73 -3.68 11.49
C ASN A 274 -5.68 -5.18 11.83
N ASP A 275 -5.03 -5.52 12.93
CA ASP A 275 -4.67 -6.89 13.29
C ASP A 275 -5.87 -7.82 13.35
N GLU A 276 -6.99 -7.36 13.94
CA GLU A 276 -8.22 -8.14 14.06
C GLU A 276 -8.86 -8.38 12.68
N PHE A 277 -8.94 -7.35 11.82
CA PHE A 277 -9.47 -7.50 10.47
C PHE A 277 -8.63 -8.47 9.64
N ARG A 278 -7.31 -8.28 9.66
CA ARG A 278 -6.35 -9.15 8.96
C ARG A 278 -6.52 -10.61 9.40
N ARG A 279 -6.59 -10.86 10.71
CA ARG A 279 -6.68 -12.22 11.23
C ARG A 279 -8.03 -12.87 10.94
N GLN A 280 -9.14 -12.15 11.05
CA GLN A 280 -10.45 -12.70 10.69
C GLN A 280 -10.56 -13.00 9.20
N PHE A 281 -10.02 -12.11 8.33
CA PHE A 281 -9.92 -12.36 6.89
C PHE A 281 -9.14 -13.65 6.60
N LEU A 282 -7.95 -13.80 7.19
CA LEU A 282 -7.14 -15.01 7.01
C LEU A 282 -7.81 -16.27 7.58
N ASN A 283 -8.50 -16.16 8.70
CA ASN A 283 -9.23 -17.27 9.29
C ASN A 283 -10.39 -17.75 8.41
N GLY A 284 -11.07 -16.85 7.70
CA GLY A 284 -12.06 -17.23 6.67
C GLY A 284 -11.44 -18.08 5.56
N LEU A 285 -10.26 -17.70 5.06
CA LEU A 285 -9.52 -18.48 4.06
C LEU A 285 -9.00 -19.81 4.62
N ARG A 286 -8.52 -19.84 5.86
CA ARG A 286 -8.09 -21.05 6.56
C ARG A 286 -9.25 -22.04 6.70
N LYS A 287 -10.42 -21.57 7.09
CA LYS A 287 -11.62 -22.38 7.23
C LYS A 287 -12.04 -23.01 5.88
N GLN A 288 -11.92 -22.27 4.79
CA GLN A 288 -12.18 -22.79 3.44
C GLN A 288 -11.22 -23.95 3.07
N LYS A 289 -9.97 -23.90 3.58
CA LYS A 289 -8.98 -24.99 3.44
C LYS A 289 -9.21 -26.14 4.45
N GLY A 290 -10.19 -26.05 5.36
CA GLY A 290 -10.41 -27.02 6.44
C GLY A 290 -9.41 -26.89 7.60
N TRP A 291 -8.79 -25.74 7.76
CA TRP A 291 -7.82 -25.49 8.83
C TRP A 291 -8.44 -24.71 10.00
N ASP A 292 -7.92 -24.94 11.19
CA ASP A 292 -8.33 -24.21 12.39
C ASP A 292 -8.00 -22.73 12.31
N ALA A 293 -8.86 -21.92 12.93
CA ALA A 293 -8.60 -20.50 13.11
C ALA A 293 -7.39 -20.27 14.02
N LEU A 294 -6.61 -19.22 13.73
CA LEU A 294 -5.50 -18.80 14.57
C LEU A 294 -5.86 -17.50 15.32
N PRO A 295 -5.30 -17.28 16.51
CA PRO A 295 -5.45 -16.02 17.23
C PRO A 295 -4.62 -14.90 16.55
N VAL A 296 -4.88 -13.65 16.93
CA VAL A 296 -3.99 -12.53 16.63
C VAL A 296 -2.66 -12.78 17.37
N THR A 297 -1.58 -12.91 16.62
CA THR A 297 -0.23 -13.11 17.18
C THR A 297 0.73 -11.99 16.82
N ARG A 298 0.41 -11.21 15.78
CA ARG A 298 1.22 -10.08 15.31
C ARG A 298 0.47 -8.77 15.50
N HIS A 299 1.18 -7.79 16.00
CA HIS A 299 0.70 -6.42 16.18
C HIS A 299 1.47 -5.50 15.21
N TYR A 300 1.02 -5.49 13.94
CA TYR A 300 1.76 -4.90 12.82
C TYR A 300 2.15 -3.44 13.05
N ARG A 301 1.23 -2.62 13.58
CA ARG A 301 1.53 -1.20 13.87
C ARG A 301 2.58 -1.03 14.94
N GLN A 302 2.54 -1.85 16.00
CA GLN A 302 3.55 -1.80 17.06
C GLN A 302 4.91 -2.23 16.53
N GLU A 303 4.94 -3.28 15.70
CA GLU A 303 6.17 -3.73 15.04
C GLU A 303 6.75 -2.64 14.13
N LYS A 304 5.89 -1.93 13.38
CA LYS A 304 6.27 -0.82 12.48
C LYS A 304 6.83 0.37 13.27
N GLU A 305 6.16 0.79 14.34
CA GLU A 305 6.65 1.86 15.23
C GLU A 305 8.00 1.51 15.86
N ALA A 306 8.18 0.28 16.34
CA ALA A 306 9.46 -0.17 16.88
C ALA A 306 10.62 -0.08 15.86
N LYS A 307 10.33 -0.30 14.56
CA LYS A 307 11.31 -0.14 13.47
C LYS A 307 11.65 1.32 13.22
N TYR A 308 10.65 2.20 13.22
CA TYR A 308 10.88 3.64 13.14
C TYR A 308 11.70 4.15 14.33
N ASP A 309 11.39 3.70 15.53
CA ASP A 309 12.18 4.04 16.73
C ASP A 309 13.63 3.54 16.63
N ARG A 310 13.84 2.35 16.07
CA ARG A 310 15.18 1.81 15.78
C ARG A 310 15.93 2.71 14.80
N LEU A 311 15.31 3.08 13.68
CA LEU A 311 15.91 3.98 12.70
C LEU A 311 16.21 5.35 13.31
N ALA A 312 15.25 5.94 14.01
CA ALA A 312 15.41 7.24 14.66
C ALA A 312 16.60 7.25 15.66
N ARG A 313 16.79 6.16 16.39
CA ARG A 313 17.91 6.00 17.32
C ARG A 313 19.24 5.94 16.57
N ILE A 314 19.32 5.15 15.49
CA ILE A 314 20.53 5.02 14.67
C ILE A 314 20.89 6.37 14.06
N VAL A 315 19.95 7.05 13.45
CA VAL A 315 20.15 8.39 12.84
C VAL A 315 20.60 9.39 13.89
N ARG A 316 19.94 9.45 15.05
CA ARG A 316 20.30 10.37 16.14
C ARG A 316 21.71 10.13 16.68
N GLN A 317 22.15 8.86 16.76
CA GLN A 317 23.50 8.51 17.19
C GLN A 317 24.57 8.82 16.14
N SER A 318 24.18 8.87 14.88
CA SER A 318 25.09 9.09 13.73
C SER A 318 25.26 10.55 13.35
N LEU A 319 24.43 11.46 13.89
CA LEU A 319 24.43 12.87 13.54
C LEU A 319 24.90 13.77 14.68
N ASP A 320 25.58 14.88 14.34
CA ASP A 320 25.77 16.01 15.24
C ASP A 320 24.43 16.75 15.44
N MET A 321 23.63 16.22 16.36
CA MET A 321 22.30 16.75 16.67
C MET A 321 22.36 18.18 17.23
N LYS A 322 23.46 18.58 17.85
CA LYS A 322 23.65 19.95 18.37
C LYS A 322 23.80 20.93 17.20
N ARG A 323 24.67 20.60 16.27
CA ARG A 323 24.90 21.42 15.06
C ARG A 323 23.64 21.49 14.19
N LEU A 324 22.94 20.37 14.03
CA LEU A 324 21.67 20.32 13.28
C LEU A 324 20.63 21.27 13.88
N ARG A 325 20.43 21.25 15.21
CA ARG A 325 19.49 22.15 15.89
C ARG A 325 19.90 23.61 15.72
N GLN A 326 21.18 23.92 15.87
CA GLN A 326 21.70 25.26 15.66
C GLN A 326 21.37 25.78 14.25
N ILE A 327 21.55 24.96 13.21
CA ILE A 327 21.22 25.31 11.82
C ILE A 327 19.71 25.59 11.67
N MET A 328 18.85 24.78 12.32
CA MET A 328 17.41 24.98 12.29
C MET A 328 16.97 26.27 13.00
N GLU A 329 17.62 26.65 14.11
CA GLU A 329 17.31 27.84 14.89
C GLU A 329 17.81 29.11 14.19
N GLU A 330 18.99 29.08 13.55
CA GLU A 330 19.54 30.19 12.77
C GLU A 330 18.75 30.48 11.50
N GLY A 331 17.96 29.52 11.02
CA GLY A 331 17.16 29.64 9.82
C GLY A 331 17.97 29.67 8.52
N ILE A 332 17.26 29.92 7.41
CA ILE A 332 17.85 30.16 6.09
C ILE A 332 18.03 31.69 5.96
N GLN A 333 19.19 32.18 6.31
CA GLN A 333 19.59 33.58 6.00
C GLN A 333 20.11 33.65 4.57
#